data_8212453cca8c84da6bdd1bc84743a84e
#
_entry.id   8212453cca8c84da6bdd1bc84743a84e
#
_cell.length_a   1.000
_cell.length_b   1.000
_cell.length_c   1.000
_cell.angle_alpha   90.00
_cell.angle_beta   90.00
_cell.angle_gamma   90.00
#
_symmetry.space_group_name_H-M   'P 1'
#
loop_
_entity.id
_entity.type
_entity.pdbx_description
1 polymer ?
#
loop_
_entity_poly.entity_id
_entity_poly.type
_entity_poly.pdbx_seq_one_letter_code
_entity_poly.pdbx_strand_id
1 'polypeptide(L)'
;MSNPFLEFLRPHKTVPVTPWTAASRWDLNVNRISVLFFGLFIFGLGDSLLIQSTIGNAPWSVLAQGISNRLDITMGWSTFAISTLVLLLWIPLKEKPGFGTLSNIAIIATAIQIGVSIFPEQSNFGIAVVYCLTGIAMVGFGSALYITCGL
;
A
#
# COMPACT_ATOMS: atom_id res chain seq x y z
N MET A 1 6.59 34.27 18.12
CA MET A 1 6.65 32.89 18.61
C MET A 1 5.74 32.04 17.74
N SER A 2 6.29 31.18 16.87
CA SER A 2 5.51 30.27 16.04
C SER A 2 4.87 29.23 16.95
N ASN A 3 3.59 28.94 16.76
CA ASN A 3 2.88 27.96 17.53
C ASN A 3 3.31 26.56 17.00
N PRO A 4 3.94 25.68 17.81
CA PRO A 4 4.47 24.41 17.35
C PRO A 4 3.38 23.50 16.74
N PHE A 5 2.14 23.67 17.14
CA PHE A 5 0.99 22.96 16.57
C PHE A 5 0.71 23.40 15.12
N LEU A 6 0.88 24.68 14.80
CA LEU A 6 0.70 25.19 13.42
C LEU A 6 1.85 24.78 12.50
N GLU A 7 3.06 24.60 13.03
CA GLU A 7 4.19 24.05 12.27
C GLU A 7 3.99 22.58 11.91
N PHE A 8 3.43 21.78 12.81
CA PHE A 8 3.09 20.39 12.54
C PHE A 8 2.07 20.24 11.40
N LEU A 9 1.14 21.18 11.26
CA LEU A 9 0.11 21.19 10.22
C LEU A 9 0.58 21.75 8.87
N ARG A 10 1.80 22.30 8.79
CA ARG A 10 2.32 22.80 7.50
C ARG A 10 2.73 21.65 6.60
N PRO A 11 2.29 21.63 5.33
CA PRO A 11 2.72 20.60 4.39
C PRO A 11 4.23 20.69 4.15
N HIS A 12 4.93 19.60 4.42
CA HIS A 12 6.36 19.49 4.11
C HIS A 12 6.51 19.25 2.60
N LYS A 13 7.40 19.98 1.96
CA LYS A 13 7.67 19.86 0.52
C LYS A 13 8.56 18.66 0.16
N THR A 14 9.15 18.01 1.15
CA THR A 14 10.08 16.88 0.99
C THR A 14 9.70 15.76 1.94
N VAL A 15 9.92 14.51 1.51
CA VAL A 15 9.80 13.35 2.37
C VAL A 15 10.86 13.41 3.46
N PRO A 16 10.53 13.16 4.74
CA PRO A 16 11.51 13.14 5.82
C PRO A 16 12.64 12.14 5.54
N VAL A 17 13.88 12.57 5.74
CA VAL A 17 15.02 11.68 5.65
C VAL A 17 15.10 10.86 6.94
N THR A 18 15.12 9.53 6.79
CA THR A 18 15.19 8.56 7.89
C THR A 18 16.51 7.77 7.81
N PRO A 19 16.92 7.06 8.87
CA PRO A 19 18.12 6.22 8.83
C PRO A 19 18.11 5.12 7.74
N TRP A 20 16.93 4.79 7.25
CA TRP A 20 16.72 3.80 6.17
C TRP A 20 16.42 4.41 4.80
N THR A 21 16.46 5.75 4.65
CA THR A 21 16.27 6.40 3.35
C THR A 21 17.41 6.04 2.40
N ALA A 22 17.07 5.57 1.20
CA ALA A 22 18.05 5.15 0.19
C ALA A 22 18.69 6.37 -0.50
N ALA A 23 19.97 6.25 -0.85
CA ALA A 23 20.67 7.25 -1.63
C ALA A 23 20.34 7.16 -3.14
N SER A 24 19.86 6.02 -3.61
CA SER A 24 19.46 5.78 -5.00
C SER A 24 18.31 4.78 -5.07
N ARG A 25 17.61 4.76 -6.21
CA ARG A 25 16.46 3.85 -6.47
C ARG A 25 16.81 2.35 -6.42
N TRP A 26 18.09 1.99 -6.39
CA TRP A 26 18.64 0.63 -6.40
C TRP A 26 19.64 0.41 -5.28
N ASP A 27 19.55 1.17 -4.19
CA ASP A 27 20.40 0.99 -3.01
C ASP A 27 19.84 -0.13 -2.13
N LEU A 28 20.28 -1.36 -2.43
CA LEU A 28 19.78 -2.61 -1.86
C LEU A 28 20.50 -2.95 -0.53
N ASN A 29 20.32 -2.13 0.49
CA ASN A 29 20.78 -2.45 1.84
C ASN A 29 19.72 -3.32 2.55
N VAL A 30 20.16 -4.36 3.26
CA VAL A 30 19.28 -5.33 3.95
C VAL A 30 18.28 -4.64 4.88
N ASN A 31 18.73 -3.67 5.67
CA ASN A 31 17.86 -2.95 6.60
C ASN A 31 16.76 -2.16 5.86
N ARG A 32 17.11 -1.55 4.74
CA ARG A 32 16.17 -0.77 3.91
C ARG A 32 15.15 -1.67 3.23
N ILE A 33 15.62 -2.79 2.66
CA ILE A 33 14.75 -3.80 2.04
C ILE A 33 13.78 -4.38 3.07
N SER A 34 14.26 -4.66 4.30
CA SER A 34 13.40 -5.19 5.37
C SER A 34 12.31 -4.19 5.76
N VAL A 35 12.64 -2.90 5.92
CA VAL A 35 11.67 -1.85 6.23
C VAL A 35 10.69 -1.67 5.08
N LEU A 36 11.17 -1.66 3.83
CA LEU A 36 10.35 -1.59 2.63
C LEU A 36 9.34 -2.74 2.58
N PHE A 37 9.81 -3.98 2.70
CA PHE A 37 8.98 -5.18 2.61
C PHE A 37 7.97 -5.23 3.75
N PHE A 38 8.37 -4.91 4.96
CA PHE A 38 7.48 -4.84 6.11
C PHE A 38 6.41 -3.76 5.91
N GLY A 39 6.78 -2.56 5.46
CA GLY A 39 5.85 -1.48 5.17
C GLY A 39 4.82 -1.85 4.10
N LEU A 40 5.28 -2.43 2.98
CA LEU A 40 4.41 -2.89 1.89
C LEU A 40 3.48 -4.03 2.32
N PHE A 41 3.97 -4.96 3.15
CA PHE A 41 3.17 -6.07 3.65
C PHE A 41 2.07 -5.57 4.61
N ILE A 42 2.42 -4.69 5.56
CA ILE A 42 1.44 -4.04 6.46
C ILE A 42 0.42 -3.24 5.67
N PHE A 43 0.84 -2.51 4.64
CA PHE A 43 -0.06 -1.79 3.75
C PHE A 43 -1.08 -2.73 3.10
N GLY A 44 -0.62 -3.82 2.49
CA GLY A 44 -1.50 -4.78 1.82
C GLY A 44 -2.46 -5.50 2.77
N LEU A 45 -2.01 -5.85 3.98
CA LEU A 45 -2.91 -6.38 5.02
C LEU A 45 -3.94 -5.35 5.47
N GLY A 46 -3.56 -4.08 5.61
CA GLY A 46 -4.50 -3.00 5.92
C GLY A 46 -5.56 -2.83 4.85
N ASP A 47 -5.16 -2.88 3.57
CA ASP A 47 -6.08 -2.79 2.44
C ASP A 47 -7.03 -4.00 2.39
N SER A 48 -6.56 -5.21 2.74
CA SER A 48 -7.42 -6.39 2.85
C SER A 48 -8.50 -6.24 3.95
N LEU A 49 -8.18 -5.60 5.08
CA LEU A 49 -9.16 -5.30 6.12
C LEU A 49 -10.22 -4.29 5.63
N LEU A 50 -9.82 -3.30 4.83
CA LEU A 50 -10.77 -2.37 4.19
C LEU A 50 -11.72 -3.11 3.26
N ILE A 51 -11.21 -4.00 2.42
CA ILE A 51 -12.00 -4.84 1.52
C ILE A 51 -13.01 -5.67 2.31
N GLN A 52 -12.55 -6.36 3.36
CA GLN A 52 -13.39 -7.25 4.18
C GLN A 52 -14.33 -6.51 5.14
N SER A 53 -14.12 -5.20 5.36
CA SER A 53 -15.03 -4.38 6.15
C SER A 53 -16.39 -4.16 5.50
N THR A 54 -16.47 -4.23 4.17
CA THR A 54 -17.67 -3.97 3.35
C THR A 54 -18.26 -2.56 3.48
N ILE A 55 -17.62 -1.66 4.25
CA ILE A 55 -18.07 -0.26 4.44
C ILE A 55 -17.58 0.63 3.30
N GLY A 56 -16.35 0.40 2.82
CA GLY A 56 -15.77 1.17 1.74
C GLY A 56 -14.32 0.77 1.47
N ASN A 57 -13.90 0.93 0.22
CA ASN A 57 -12.59 0.54 -0.27
C ASN A 57 -11.86 1.72 -0.90
N ALA A 58 -10.53 1.64 -0.97
CA ALA A 58 -9.75 2.54 -1.78
C ALA A 58 -10.14 2.42 -3.27
N PRO A 59 -10.11 3.50 -4.08
CA PRO A 59 -10.50 3.44 -5.50
C PRO A 59 -9.75 2.38 -6.30
N TRP A 60 -8.49 2.14 -5.97
CA TRP A 60 -7.66 1.10 -6.58
C TRP A 60 -8.19 -0.30 -6.28
N SER A 61 -8.55 -0.56 -5.04
CA SER A 61 -9.09 -1.85 -4.58
C SER A 61 -10.48 -2.11 -5.14
N VAL A 62 -11.30 -1.05 -5.33
CA VAL A 62 -12.60 -1.16 -6.03
C VAL A 62 -12.41 -1.63 -7.48
N LEU A 63 -11.43 -1.05 -8.20
CA LEU A 63 -11.12 -1.48 -9.56
C LEU A 63 -10.65 -2.95 -9.57
N ALA A 64 -9.75 -3.32 -8.67
CA ALA A 64 -9.26 -4.70 -8.56
C ALA A 64 -10.39 -5.69 -8.23
N GLN A 65 -11.27 -5.34 -7.32
CA GLN A 65 -12.43 -6.15 -6.95
C GLN A 65 -13.42 -6.31 -8.13
N GLY A 66 -13.66 -5.23 -8.87
CA GLY A 66 -14.50 -5.28 -10.07
C GLY A 66 -13.96 -6.23 -11.14
N ILE A 67 -12.64 -6.23 -11.37
CA ILE A 67 -11.99 -7.14 -12.31
C ILE A 67 -11.98 -8.57 -11.77
N SER A 68 -11.66 -8.76 -10.49
CA SER A 68 -11.69 -10.05 -9.80
C SER A 68 -13.04 -10.74 -9.97
N ASN A 69 -14.12 -10.04 -9.67
CA ASN A 69 -15.48 -10.56 -9.78
C ASN A 69 -15.92 -10.83 -11.23
N ARG A 70 -15.43 -10.02 -12.20
CA ARG A 70 -15.84 -10.18 -13.60
C ARG A 70 -15.09 -11.28 -14.34
N LEU A 71 -13.84 -11.52 -13.97
CA LEU A 71 -12.98 -12.52 -14.62
C LEU A 71 -12.85 -13.81 -13.81
N ASP A 72 -13.50 -13.90 -12.66
CA ASP A 72 -13.43 -15.05 -11.74
C ASP A 72 -11.97 -15.40 -11.35
N ILE A 73 -11.18 -14.35 -11.10
CA ILE A 73 -9.79 -14.46 -10.63
C ILE A 73 -9.66 -13.96 -9.20
N THR A 74 -8.60 -14.37 -8.51
CA THR A 74 -8.41 -13.93 -7.12
C THR A 74 -8.08 -12.44 -7.01
N MET A 75 -8.39 -11.83 -5.86
CA MET A 75 -8.13 -10.42 -5.59
C MET A 75 -6.66 -10.04 -5.76
N GLY A 76 -5.74 -10.91 -5.31
CA GLY A 76 -4.30 -10.73 -5.48
C GLY A 76 -3.87 -10.71 -6.95
N TRP A 77 -4.38 -11.64 -7.77
CA TRP A 77 -4.11 -11.66 -9.22
C TRP A 77 -4.64 -10.42 -9.93
N SER A 78 -5.84 -9.97 -9.57
CA SER A 78 -6.43 -8.76 -10.12
C SER A 78 -5.58 -7.53 -9.78
N THR A 79 -5.18 -7.36 -8.53
CA THR A 79 -4.31 -6.28 -8.07
C THR A 79 -2.95 -6.31 -8.78
N PHE A 80 -2.34 -7.49 -8.89
CA PHE A 80 -1.06 -7.66 -9.59
C PHE A 80 -1.17 -7.27 -11.07
N ALA A 81 -2.21 -7.72 -11.75
CA ALA A 81 -2.42 -7.43 -13.18
C ALA A 81 -2.61 -5.94 -13.45
N ILE A 82 -3.43 -5.25 -12.64
CA ILE A 82 -3.65 -3.80 -12.76
C ILE A 82 -2.34 -3.05 -12.52
N SER A 83 -1.63 -3.39 -11.45
CA SER A 83 -0.37 -2.73 -11.10
C SER A 83 0.69 -2.92 -12.19
N THR A 84 0.75 -4.12 -12.78
CA THR A 84 1.65 -4.41 -13.92
C THR A 84 1.25 -3.61 -15.15
N LEU A 85 -0.05 -3.51 -15.46
CA LEU A 85 -0.55 -2.70 -16.58
C LEU A 85 -0.16 -1.23 -16.42
N VAL A 86 -0.35 -0.67 -15.22
CA VAL A 86 0.04 0.72 -14.92
C VAL A 86 1.55 0.90 -15.04
N LEU A 87 2.34 -0.06 -14.59
CA LEU A 87 3.80 0.00 -14.77
C LEU A 87 4.19 0.00 -16.26
N LEU A 88 3.50 -0.75 -17.10
CA LEU A 88 3.72 -0.72 -18.55
C LEU A 88 3.40 0.65 -19.18
N LEU A 89 2.42 1.38 -18.63
CA LEU A 89 2.12 2.74 -19.06
C LEU A 89 3.24 3.76 -18.69
N TRP A 90 4.16 3.41 -17.79
CA TRP A 90 5.34 4.24 -17.49
C TRP A 90 6.34 4.26 -18.63
N ILE A 91 6.34 3.23 -19.52
CA ILE A 91 7.27 3.15 -20.67
C ILE A 91 7.09 4.36 -21.60
N PRO A 92 5.88 4.68 -22.10
CA PRO A 92 5.68 5.87 -22.94
C PRO A 92 5.89 7.17 -22.17
N LEU A 93 5.70 7.19 -20.84
CA LEU A 93 5.95 8.34 -19.98
C LEU A 93 7.44 8.54 -19.67
N LYS A 94 8.30 7.60 -20.09
CA LYS A 94 9.77 7.59 -19.85
C LYS A 94 10.14 7.63 -18.36
N GLU A 95 9.23 7.18 -17.49
CA GLU A 95 9.51 7.05 -16.07
C GLU A 95 10.30 5.76 -15.81
N LYS A 96 11.24 5.84 -14.85
CA LYS A 96 12.10 4.69 -14.51
C LYS A 96 11.63 4.09 -13.20
N PRO A 97 11.12 2.85 -13.19
CA PRO A 97 10.76 2.18 -11.95
C PRO A 97 12.01 1.94 -11.08
N GLY A 98 11.84 2.10 -9.77
CA GLY A 98 12.83 1.70 -8.77
C GLY A 98 12.54 0.29 -8.24
N PHE A 99 13.45 -0.22 -7.39
CA PHE A 99 13.25 -1.50 -6.73
C PHE A 99 11.98 -1.52 -5.86
N GLY A 100 11.68 -0.42 -5.17
CA GLY A 100 10.47 -0.27 -4.37
C GLY A 100 9.20 -0.39 -5.21
N THR A 101 9.17 0.15 -6.43
CA THR A 101 8.02 0.05 -7.34
C THR A 101 7.73 -1.41 -7.74
N LEU A 102 8.77 -2.17 -8.08
CA LEU A 102 8.63 -3.59 -8.44
C LEU A 102 8.19 -4.44 -7.22
N SER A 103 8.80 -4.18 -6.06
CA SER A 103 8.44 -4.83 -4.80
C SER A 103 7.00 -4.52 -4.39
N ASN A 104 6.54 -3.29 -4.59
CA ASN A 104 5.18 -2.87 -4.31
C ASN A 104 4.16 -3.75 -5.04
N ILE A 105 4.32 -3.95 -6.34
CA ILE A 105 3.42 -4.76 -7.17
C ILE A 105 3.29 -6.19 -6.62
N ALA A 106 4.41 -6.82 -6.29
CA ALA A 106 4.41 -8.21 -5.85
C ALA A 106 3.93 -8.37 -4.39
N ILE A 107 4.46 -7.55 -3.48
CA ILE A 107 4.23 -7.72 -2.04
C ILE A 107 2.82 -7.28 -1.66
N ILE A 108 2.32 -6.15 -2.16
CA ILE A 108 0.97 -5.70 -1.84
C ILE A 108 -0.06 -6.68 -2.38
N ALA A 109 0.07 -7.14 -3.63
CA ALA A 109 -0.85 -8.11 -4.21
C ALA A 109 -0.89 -9.43 -3.41
N THR A 110 0.28 -9.91 -2.96
CA THR A 110 0.39 -11.11 -2.13
C THR A 110 -0.22 -10.87 -0.74
N ALA A 111 0.06 -9.75 -0.10
CA ALA A 111 -0.46 -9.42 1.22
C ALA A 111 -1.99 -9.25 1.20
N ILE A 112 -2.55 -8.60 0.17
CA ILE A 112 -4.00 -8.50 -0.02
C ILE A 112 -4.61 -9.91 -0.17
N GLN A 113 -4.03 -10.76 -1.00
CA GLN A 113 -4.52 -12.13 -1.19
C GLN A 113 -4.51 -12.93 0.11
N ILE A 114 -3.43 -12.86 0.87
CA ILE A 114 -3.31 -13.51 2.18
C ILE A 114 -4.37 -12.95 3.13
N GLY A 115 -4.50 -11.63 3.22
CA GLY A 115 -5.45 -10.99 4.11
C GLY A 115 -6.91 -11.34 3.80
N VAL A 116 -7.31 -11.28 2.53
CA VAL A 116 -8.67 -11.66 2.09
C VAL A 116 -8.95 -13.15 2.35
N SER A 117 -7.93 -14.01 2.32
CA SER A 117 -8.09 -15.44 2.62
C SER A 117 -8.22 -15.73 4.13
N ILE A 118 -7.63 -14.88 4.99
CA ILE A 118 -7.61 -15.08 6.44
C ILE A 118 -8.76 -14.34 7.13
N PHE A 119 -9.02 -13.09 6.72
CA PHE A 119 -10.05 -12.26 7.33
C PHE A 119 -11.40 -12.51 6.65
N PRO A 120 -12.46 -12.89 7.38
CA PRO A 120 -13.80 -13.06 6.81
C PRO A 120 -14.46 -11.70 6.54
N GLU A 121 -15.33 -11.65 5.54
CA GLU A 121 -16.21 -10.50 5.31
C GLU A 121 -17.08 -10.22 6.53
N GLN A 122 -17.24 -8.93 6.87
CA GLN A 122 -17.96 -8.53 8.06
C GLN A 122 -19.40 -8.12 7.74
N SER A 123 -20.34 -8.88 8.32
CA SER A 123 -21.77 -8.52 8.29
C SER A 123 -22.18 -7.67 9.50
N ASN A 124 -21.43 -7.72 10.60
CA ASN A 124 -21.67 -6.92 11.79
C ASN A 124 -21.05 -5.53 11.63
N PHE A 125 -21.89 -4.50 11.65
CA PHE A 125 -21.46 -3.12 11.45
C PHE A 125 -20.38 -2.67 12.45
N GLY A 126 -20.49 -3.06 13.73
CA GLY A 126 -19.50 -2.70 14.75
C GLY A 126 -18.11 -3.27 14.43
N ILE A 127 -18.03 -4.55 14.05
CA ILE A 127 -16.77 -5.20 13.67
C ILE A 127 -16.26 -4.63 12.35
N ALA A 128 -17.14 -4.34 11.40
CA ALA A 128 -16.80 -3.71 10.13
C ALA A 128 -16.13 -2.34 10.32
N VAL A 129 -16.63 -1.52 11.26
CA VAL A 129 -16.01 -0.24 11.63
C VAL A 129 -14.60 -0.46 12.22
N VAL A 130 -14.41 -1.45 13.08
CA VAL A 130 -13.10 -1.78 13.64
C VAL A 130 -12.13 -2.21 12.54
N TYR A 131 -12.58 -3.05 11.59
CA TYR A 131 -11.77 -3.44 10.42
C TYR A 131 -11.37 -2.22 9.59
N CYS A 132 -12.32 -1.35 9.31
CA CYS A 132 -12.09 -0.14 8.53
C CYS A 132 -11.05 0.78 9.19
N LEU A 133 -11.22 1.10 10.48
CA LEU A 133 -10.31 1.97 11.22
C LEU A 133 -8.91 1.36 11.36
N THR A 134 -8.84 0.06 11.65
CA THR A 134 -7.56 -0.67 11.72
C THR A 134 -6.88 -0.72 10.35
N GLY A 135 -7.64 -0.98 9.29
CA GLY A 135 -7.15 -0.97 7.92
C GLY A 135 -6.57 0.38 7.52
N ILE A 136 -7.28 1.49 7.80
CA ILE A 136 -6.78 2.85 7.54
C ILE A 136 -5.47 3.11 8.29
N ALA A 137 -5.41 2.75 9.57
CA ALA A 137 -4.21 2.94 10.38
C ALA A 137 -3.02 2.13 9.84
N MET A 138 -3.23 0.87 9.43
CA MET A 138 -2.20 0.01 8.84
C MET A 138 -1.74 0.53 7.48
N VAL A 139 -2.65 0.96 6.62
CA VAL A 139 -2.32 1.58 5.32
C VAL A 139 -1.50 2.86 5.53
N GLY A 140 -1.89 3.72 6.46
CA GLY A 140 -1.14 4.94 6.78
C GLY A 140 0.26 4.65 7.31
N PHE A 141 0.37 3.72 8.26
CA PHE A 141 1.66 3.31 8.83
C PHE A 141 2.57 2.63 7.79
N GLY A 142 2.04 1.68 7.02
CA GLY A 142 2.76 1.01 5.95
C GLY A 142 3.25 1.99 4.89
N SER A 143 2.40 2.96 4.50
CA SER A 143 2.77 4.04 3.57
C SER A 143 3.93 4.88 4.09
N ALA A 144 3.89 5.28 5.36
CA ALA A 144 4.97 6.05 5.98
C ALA A 144 6.31 5.31 5.91
N LEU A 145 6.30 3.99 6.16
CA LEU A 145 7.52 3.17 6.12
C LEU A 145 8.08 3.05 4.70
N TYR A 146 7.26 2.62 3.72
CA TYR A 146 7.80 2.36 2.37
C TYR A 146 8.15 3.64 1.60
N ILE A 147 7.38 4.72 1.78
CA ILE A 147 7.68 6.02 1.13
C ILE A 147 8.99 6.60 1.63
N THR A 148 9.27 6.50 2.94
CA THR A 148 10.52 7.00 3.52
C THR A 148 11.76 6.19 3.15
N CYS A 149 11.60 4.98 2.60
CA CYS A 149 12.72 4.20 2.06
C CYS A 149 13.34 4.84 0.81
N GLY A 150 12.58 5.54 -0.03
CA GLY A 150 13.08 6.23 -1.23
C GLY A 150 13.59 5.29 -2.35
N LEU A 151 13.12 4.02 -2.41
CA LEU A 151 13.52 2.97 -3.36
C LEU A 151 12.59 2.87 -4.57
#